data_1134ddedb8157b266601657ff13e4548
#
_entry.id   1134ddedb8157b266601657ff13e4548
#
_cell.length_a   1.000
_cell.length_b   1.000
_cell.length_c   1.000
_cell.angle_alpha   90.00
_cell.angle_beta   90.00
_cell.angle_gamma   90.00
#
_symmetry.space_group_name_H-M   'P 1'
#
loop_
_entity.id
_entity.type
_entity.pdbx_description
1 polymer ?
#
loop_
_entity_poly.entity_id
_entity_poly.type
_entity_poly.pdbx_seq_one_letter_code
_entity_poly.pdbx_strand_id
1 'polypeptide(L)'
;MKLNTEKIIARKDGKIGWMIINNPEKRNAVSLSMREAMTQVFYEYDKDPEVRVLIIRGYGGKAFISGADISEFKDIRSDYDAEEKYAKATEIMTSAMNSFKKPILAMIEGYCVGGGVATAIACDMRIASHDTKYGIPAAKLGLAYNFENLRQLVELVGPSNAKRILFTGDMIDGDDAHRIGLVDELCALDELEDKVLSIADKISANAPLTVLASKETVKHVLRPEIRDHQKLKAVSYTHLTLPTN
;
A
#
# COMPACT_ATOMS: atom_id res chain seq x y z
N MET A 1 -5.53 17.68 -9.09
CA MET A 1 -5.49 17.73 -7.60
C MET A 1 -4.31 18.59 -7.18
N LYS A 2 -4.49 19.54 -6.24
CA LYS A 2 -3.40 20.35 -5.68
C LYS A 2 -2.99 19.74 -4.33
N LEU A 3 -1.76 19.26 -4.24
CA LEU A 3 -1.19 18.67 -3.02
C LEU A 3 -0.29 19.68 -2.32
N ASN A 4 -0.03 19.49 -1.02
CA ASN A 4 0.84 20.34 -0.20
C ASN A 4 2.35 20.08 -0.44
N THR A 5 2.70 19.14 -1.31
CA THR A 5 4.08 18.78 -1.68
C THR A 5 4.15 18.27 -3.10
N GLU A 6 5.28 18.51 -3.78
CA GLU A 6 5.60 17.93 -5.10
C GLU A 6 6.19 16.52 -5.01
N LYS A 7 6.45 16.05 -3.78
CA LYS A 7 7.01 14.71 -3.52
C LYS A 7 5.98 13.60 -3.62
N ILE A 8 4.70 13.92 -3.77
CA ILE A 8 3.64 13.00 -4.17
C ILE A 8 3.01 13.53 -5.45
N ILE A 9 3.00 12.70 -6.48
CA ILE A 9 2.37 13.02 -7.76
C ILE A 9 1.09 12.17 -7.87
N ALA A 10 -0.04 12.85 -8.00
CA ALA A 10 -1.32 12.22 -8.30
C ALA A 10 -1.68 12.45 -9.76
N ARG A 11 -1.78 11.38 -10.55
CA ARG A 11 -2.14 11.39 -11.97
C ARG A 11 -3.33 10.47 -12.20
N LYS A 12 -4.22 10.84 -13.08
CA LYS A 12 -5.33 10.00 -13.55
C LYS A 12 -5.12 9.70 -15.03
N ASP A 13 -5.23 8.44 -15.40
CA ASP A 13 -5.17 7.95 -16.76
C ASP A 13 -6.39 7.06 -17.01
N GLY A 14 -7.38 7.58 -17.71
CA GLY A 14 -8.67 6.93 -17.86
C GLY A 14 -9.28 6.57 -16.51
N LYS A 15 -9.47 5.28 -16.26
CA LYS A 15 -10.05 4.74 -15.01
C LYS A 15 -9.00 4.41 -13.94
N ILE A 16 -7.72 4.63 -14.22
CA ILE A 16 -6.60 4.31 -13.34
C ILE A 16 -6.13 5.58 -12.63
N GLY A 17 -6.16 5.58 -11.30
CA GLY A 17 -5.49 6.56 -10.48
C GLY A 17 -4.05 6.12 -10.21
N TRP A 18 -3.12 7.06 -10.27
CA TRP A 18 -1.72 6.86 -9.93
C TRP A 18 -1.35 7.69 -8.71
N MET A 19 -0.67 7.07 -7.76
CA MET A 19 0.03 7.74 -6.68
C MET A 19 1.52 7.42 -6.82
N ILE A 20 2.31 8.42 -7.18
CA ILE A 20 3.74 8.25 -7.41
C ILE A 20 4.50 8.92 -6.26
N ILE A 21 5.29 8.13 -5.56
CA ILE A 21 6.16 8.58 -4.47
C ILE A 21 7.40 9.18 -5.12
N ASN A 22 7.55 10.51 -5.06
CA ASN A 22 8.55 11.27 -5.80
C ASN A 22 9.58 11.93 -4.86
N ASN A 23 10.41 11.12 -4.23
CA ASN A 23 11.53 11.57 -3.39
C ASN A 23 12.80 10.75 -3.70
N PRO A 24 13.24 10.68 -4.99
CA PRO A 24 14.28 9.76 -5.45
C PRO A 24 15.64 9.99 -4.78
N GLU A 25 15.97 11.24 -4.43
CA GLU A 25 17.19 11.61 -3.70
C GLU A 25 17.32 10.88 -2.35
N LYS A 26 16.19 10.57 -1.71
CA LYS A 26 16.11 9.82 -0.46
C LYS A 26 15.53 8.41 -0.68
N ARG A 27 15.66 7.83 -1.88
CA ARG A 27 15.11 6.51 -2.23
C ARG A 27 13.62 6.40 -1.86
N ASN A 28 12.87 7.45 -2.14
CA ASN A 28 11.43 7.54 -1.85
C ASN A 28 11.08 7.34 -0.36
N ALA A 29 11.96 7.76 0.56
CA ALA A 29 11.64 7.87 1.97
C ALA A 29 10.48 8.85 2.17
N VAL A 30 9.50 8.48 3.03
CA VAL A 30 8.23 9.20 3.18
C VAL A 30 8.31 10.16 4.37
N SER A 31 8.18 11.45 4.08
CA SER A 31 8.12 12.55 5.04
C SER A 31 6.71 12.76 5.62
N LEU A 32 6.57 13.63 6.62
CA LEU A 32 5.29 14.03 7.18
C LEU A 32 4.36 14.63 6.11
N SER A 33 4.86 15.61 5.35
CA SER A 33 4.07 16.26 4.28
C SER A 33 3.64 15.30 3.18
N MET A 34 4.47 14.29 2.88
CA MET A 34 4.09 13.22 1.95
C MET A 34 2.96 12.34 2.49
N ARG A 35 2.94 12.02 3.80
CA ARG A 35 1.83 11.26 4.42
C ARG A 35 0.51 12.01 4.32
N GLU A 36 0.52 13.30 4.58
CA GLU A 36 -0.64 14.18 4.45
C GLU A 36 -1.14 14.20 3.00
N ALA A 37 -0.23 14.34 2.03
CA ALA A 37 -0.56 14.30 0.60
C ALA A 37 -1.11 12.93 0.16
N MET A 38 -0.49 11.82 0.59
CA MET A 38 -1.01 10.47 0.33
C MET A 38 -2.43 10.30 0.88
N THR A 39 -2.68 10.79 2.10
CA THR A 39 -4.01 10.79 2.71
C THR A 39 -5.03 11.53 1.84
N GLN A 40 -4.66 12.73 1.35
CA GLN A 40 -5.52 13.50 0.44
C GLN A 40 -5.81 12.73 -0.85
N VAL A 41 -4.79 12.08 -1.45
CA VAL A 41 -4.98 11.28 -2.67
C VAL A 41 -5.96 10.13 -2.44
N PHE A 42 -5.87 9.40 -1.31
CA PHE A 42 -6.82 8.36 -0.98
C PHE A 42 -8.25 8.91 -0.89
N TYR A 43 -8.48 10.01 -0.18
CA TYR A 43 -9.81 10.58 -0.03
C TYR A 43 -10.39 11.10 -1.34
N GLU A 44 -9.58 11.76 -2.16
CA GLU A 44 -10.04 12.31 -3.44
C GLU A 44 -10.35 11.20 -4.46
N TYR A 45 -9.47 10.20 -4.56
CA TYR A 45 -9.69 9.09 -5.49
C TYR A 45 -10.79 8.12 -5.02
N ASP A 46 -11.04 8.01 -3.72
CA ASP A 46 -12.18 7.24 -3.23
C ASP A 46 -13.52 7.85 -3.66
N LYS A 47 -13.60 9.19 -3.67
CA LYS A 47 -14.79 9.94 -4.09
C LYS A 47 -14.94 10.06 -5.61
N ASP A 48 -13.86 9.99 -6.38
CA ASP A 48 -13.90 10.17 -7.85
C ASP A 48 -14.53 8.94 -8.52
N PRO A 49 -15.76 9.04 -9.11
CA PRO A 49 -16.44 7.88 -9.71
C PRO A 49 -15.73 7.35 -10.95
N GLU A 50 -14.86 8.14 -11.57
CA GLU A 50 -14.07 7.75 -12.73
C GLU A 50 -12.92 6.81 -12.37
N VAL A 51 -12.32 6.97 -11.18
CA VAL A 51 -11.25 6.09 -10.71
C VAL A 51 -11.82 4.73 -10.32
N ARG A 52 -11.28 3.65 -10.86
CA ARG A 52 -11.69 2.27 -10.60
C ARG A 52 -10.63 1.46 -9.87
N VAL A 53 -9.36 1.82 -10.03
CA VAL A 53 -8.20 1.17 -9.42
C VAL A 53 -7.13 2.23 -9.16
N LEU A 54 -6.37 2.07 -8.07
CA LEU A 54 -5.23 2.92 -7.73
C LEU A 54 -3.94 2.11 -7.87
N ILE A 55 -2.96 2.67 -8.57
CA ILE A 55 -1.60 2.13 -8.62
C ILE A 55 -0.70 3.03 -7.80
N ILE A 56 0.07 2.43 -6.87
CA ILE A 56 1.12 3.10 -6.11
C ILE A 56 2.46 2.63 -6.63
N ARG A 57 3.37 3.58 -6.94
CA ARG A 57 4.74 3.29 -7.36
C ARG A 57 5.75 4.29 -6.79
N GLY A 58 7.02 3.91 -6.78
CA GLY A 58 8.12 4.84 -6.57
C GLY A 58 8.56 5.51 -7.87
N TYR A 59 9.07 6.73 -7.80
CA TYR A 59 9.71 7.41 -8.91
C TYR A 59 11.21 7.09 -8.97
N GLY A 60 11.77 6.98 -10.17
CA GLY A 60 13.21 6.91 -10.42
C GLY A 60 13.84 5.51 -10.34
N GLY A 61 13.07 4.42 -10.26
CA GLY A 61 13.53 3.04 -10.44
C GLY A 61 14.35 2.45 -9.29
N LYS A 62 14.82 3.25 -8.33
CA LYS A 62 15.72 2.79 -7.27
C LYS A 62 15.01 2.21 -6.06
N ALA A 63 13.81 2.66 -5.79
CA ALA A 63 13.03 2.19 -4.65
C ALA A 63 11.53 2.45 -4.86
N PHE A 64 10.72 1.51 -4.41
CA PHE A 64 9.30 1.74 -4.17
C PHE A 64 9.14 2.76 -3.02
N ILE A 65 9.50 2.37 -1.81
CA ILE A 65 9.58 3.21 -0.61
C ILE A 65 10.65 2.62 0.30
N SER A 66 11.64 3.42 0.72
CA SER A 66 12.73 2.98 1.61
C SER A 66 12.45 3.15 3.10
N GLY A 67 11.24 3.55 3.47
CA GLY A 67 10.81 3.76 4.86
C GLY A 67 10.43 5.20 5.15
N ALA A 68 10.50 5.58 6.43
CA ALA A 68 10.31 6.94 6.88
C ALA A 68 11.54 7.81 6.59
N ASP A 69 11.34 9.10 6.32
CA ASP A 69 12.45 10.04 6.17
C ASP A 69 13.11 10.33 7.54
N ILE A 70 14.21 9.62 7.80
CA ILE A 70 14.93 9.69 9.09
C ILE A 70 15.50 11.11 9.35
N SER A 71 15.72 11.92 8.31
CA SER A 71 16.23 13.28 8.51
C SER A 71 15.26 14.16 9.30
N GLU A 72 13.96 13.88 9.20
CA GLU A 72 12.93 14.55 10.02
C GLU A 72 12.96 14.11 11.48
N PHE A 73 13.46 12.87 11.78
CA PHE A 73 13.53 12.38 13.16
C PHE A 73 14.58 13.09 14.04
N LYS A 74 15.60 13.71 13.45
CA LYS A 74 16.60 14.47 14.24
C LYS A 74 15.96 15.69 14.90
N ASP A 75 15.02 16.31 14.21
CA ASP A 75 14.30 17.48 14.70
C ASP A 75 13.08 17.08 15.56
N ILE A 76 12.46 15.94 15.25
CA ILE A 76 11.24 15.42 15.90
C ILE A 76 11.54 14.78 17.27
N ARG A 77 12.67 14.06 17.44
CA ARG A 77 13.01 13.39 18.72
C ARG A 77 13.32 14.35 19.88
N SER A 78 13.53 15.63 19.61
CA SER A 78 13.71 16.66 20.63
C SER A 78 12.41 17.34 21.06
N ASP A 79 11.28 17.05 20.38
CA ASP A 79 10.00 17.69 20.60
C ASP A 79 8.87 16.64 20.60
N TYR A 80 8.28 16.43 21.77
CA TYR A 80 7.15 15.50 21.98
C TYR A 80 5.96 15.79 21.05
N ASP A 81 5.68 17.08 20.83
CA ASP A 81 4.57 17.52 19.96
C ASP A 81 4.80 17.14 18.49
N ALA A 82 6.06 17.15 18.04
CA ALA A 82 6.42 16.73 16.69
C ALA A 82 6.32 15.21 16.49
N GLU A 83 6.69 14.42 17.52
CA GLU A 83 6.52 12.95 17.49
C GLU A 83 5.03 12.56 17.46
N GLU A 84 4.20 13.20 18.28
CA GLU A 84 2.76 12.97 18.30
C GLU A 84 2.12 13.34 16.95
N LYS A 85 2.50 14.47 16.36
CA LYS A 85 2.02 14.89 15.03
C LYS A 85 2.37 13.88 13.94
N TYR A 86 3.61 13.35 13.96
CA TYR A 86 4.05 12.34 13.00
C TYR A 86 3.29 11.01 13.16
N ALA A 87 3.12 10.56 14.40
CA ALA A 87 2.35 9.35 14.73
C ALA A 87 0.90 9.48 14.25
N LYS A 88 0.26 10.63 14.54
CA LYS A 88 -1.11 10.93 14.13
C LYS A 88 -1.27 10.97 12.60
N ALA A 89 -0.34 11.60 11.89
CA ALA A 89 -0.38 11.63 10.43
C ALA A 89 -0.20 10.23 9.82
N THR A 90 0.63 9.39 10.45
CA THR A 90 0.80 7.99 10.06
C THR A 90 -0.48 7.19 10.25
N GLU A 91 -1.14 7.35 11.40
CA GLU A 91 -2.41 6.70 11.71
C GLU A 91 -3.52 7.12 10.72
N ILE A 92 -3.65 8.42 10.45
CA ILE A 92 -4.65 8.95 9.51
C ILE A 92 -4.40 8.39 8.10
N MET A 93 -3.16 8.40 7.62
CA MET A 93 -2.80 7.86 6.30
C MET A 93 -3.11 6.36 6.21
N THR A 94 -2.75 5.59 7.24
CA THR A 94 -3.02 4.14 7.29
C THR A 94 -4.52 3.86 7.31
N SER A 95 -5.28 4.66 8.09
CA SER A 95 -6.74 4.56 8.13
C SER A 95 -7.38 4.89 6.78
N ALA A 96 -6.92 5.96 6.11
CA ALA A 96 -7.38 6.33 4.77
C ALA A 96 -7.11 5.22 3.74
N MET A 97 -5.92 4.62 3.77
CA MET A 97 -5.56 3.50 2.90
C MET A 97 -6.42 2.26 3.17
N ASN A 98 -6.59 1.89 4.44
CA ASN A 98 -7.39 0.72 4.84
C ASN A 98 -8.89 0.87 4.53
N SER A 99 -9.41 2.12 4.55
CA SER A 99 -10.80 2.43 4.23
C SER A 99 -11.05 2.69 2.75
N PHE A 100 -10.00 2.75 1.93
CA PHE A 100 -10.11 2.97 0.48
C PHE A 100 -10.85 1.82 -0.19
N LYS A 101 -11.95 2.14 -0.86
CA LYS A 101 -12.91 1.16 -1.36
C LYS A 101 -12.48 0.47 -2.64
N LYS A 102 -11.66 1.13 -3.45
CA LYS A 102 -11.22 0.62 -4.75
C LYS A 102 -9.96 -0.23 -4.60
N PRO A 103 -9.70 -1.18 -5.52
CA PRO A 103 -8.46 -1.93 -5.52
C PRO A 103 -7.22 -1.04 -5.56
N ILE A 104 -6.19 -1.43 -4.82
CA ILE A 104 -4.88 -0.80 -4.78
C ILE A 104 -3.83 -1.81 -5.24
N LEU A 105 -3.09 -1.47 -6.28
CA LEU A 105 -1.96 -2.25 -6.77
C LEU A 105 -0.65 -1.57 -6.38
N ALA A 106 0.28 -2.32 -5.80
CA ALA A 106 1.66 -1.85 -5.62
C ALA A 106 2.49 -2.31 -6.82
N MET A 107 3.06 -1.35 -7.55
CA MET A 107 4.06 -1.57 -8.58
C MET A 107 5.44 -1.35 -7.97
N ILE A 108 6.20 -2.44 -7.77
CA ILE A 108 7.40 -2.42 -6.94
C ILE A 108 8.63 -2.66 -7.77
N GLU A 109 9.55 -1.70 -7.75
CA GLU A 109 10.90 -1.78 -8.31
C GLU A 109 11.93 -1.35 -7.26
N GLY A 110 13.11 -1.97 -7.27
CA GLY A 110 14.21 -1.66 -6.36
C GLY A 110 13.91 -1.98 -4.89
N TYR A 111 14.16 -1.03 -3.99
CA TYR A 111 14.05 -1.24 -2.55
C TYR A 111 12.64 -0.99 -2.01
N CYS A 112 12.13 -1.93 -1.22
CA CYS A 112 10.88 -1.82 -0.46
C CYS A 112 11.18 -2.14 1.02
N VAL A 113 11.37 -1.11 1.87
CA VAL A 113 11.95 -1.31 3.21
C VAL A 113 11.11 -0.65 4.30
N GLY A 114 10.98 -1.30 5.45
CA GLY A 114 10.31 -0.77 6.63
C GLY A 114 8.88 -0.29 6.35
N GLY A 115 8.65 1.03 6.40
CA GLY A 115 7.36 1.64 6.02
C GLY A 115 6.95 1.38 4.57
N GLY A 116 7.91 1.08 3.69
CA GLY A 116 7.65 0.64 2.32
C GLY A 116 6.98 -0.74 2.28
N VAL A 117 7.49 -1.69 3.06
CA VAL A 117 6.84 -3.00 3.21
C VAL A 117 5.45 -2.83 3.82
N ALA A 118 5.29 -1.98 4.85
CA ALA A 118 3.98 -1.68 5.44
C ALA A 118 2.99 -1.13 4.42
N THR A 119 3.42 -0.24 3.52
CA THR A 119 2.58 0.30 2.44
C THR A 119 2.27 -0.79 1.40
N ALA A 120 3.25 -1.60 1.02
CA ALA A 120 3.06 -2.67 0.03
C ALA A 120 2.07 -3.74 0.51
N ILE A 121 2.20 -4.22 1.76
CA ILE A 121 1.30 -5.25 2.32
C ILE A 121 -0.13 -4.74 2.57
N ALA A 122 -0.32 -3.43 2.69
CA ALA A 122 -1.63 -2.80 2.79
C ALA A 122 -2.31 -2.60 1.41
N CYS A 123 -1.60 -2.78 0.30
CA CYS A 123 -2.19 -2.87 -1.03
C CYS A 123 -2.90 -4.21 -1.23
N ASP A 124 -3.87 -4.26 -2.15
CA ASP A 124 -4.59 -5.50 -2.45
C ASP A 124 -3.71 -6.51 -3.21
N MET A 125 -2.86 -6.03 -4.13
CA MET A 125 -1.90 -6.85 -4.88
C MET A 125 -0.55 -6.14 -5.01
N ARG A 126 0.52 -6.93 -5.08
CA ARG A 126 1.93 -6.50 -5.21
C ARG A 126 2.54 -7.16 -6.42
N ILE A 127 2.87 -6.36 -7.42
CA ILE A 127 3.54 -6.79 -8.64
C ILE A 127 4.94 -6.17 -8.64
N ALA A 128 5.95 -6.97 -8.84
CA ALA A 128 7.33 -6.53 -8.66
C ALA A 128 8.27 -7.03 -9.77
N SER A 129 9.39 -6.33 -9.94
CA SER A 129 10.49 -6.84 -10.74
C SER A 129 11.38 -7.80 -9.94
N HIS A 130 12.09 -8.71 -10.62
CA HIS A 130 12.97 -9.71 -9.99
C HIS A 130 14.10 -9.07 -9.16
N ASP A 131 14.58 -7.89 -9.53
CA ASP A 131 15.70 -7.19 -8.88
C ASP A 131 15.34 -6.47 -7.57
N THR A 132 14.12 -6.68 -7.06
CA THR A 132 13.63 -6.03 -5.84
C THR A 132 14.24 -6.58 -4.56
N LYS A 133 14.30 -5.74 -3.52
CA LYS A 133 14.79 -6.08 -2.19
C LYS A 133 13.81 -5.62 -1.12
N TYR A 134 13.47 -6.52 -0.20
CA TYR A 134 12.50 -6.28 0.87
C TYR A 134 13.15 -6.47 2.23
N GLY A 135 12.75 -5.67 3.22
CA GLY A 135 13.23 -5.87 4.59
C GLY A 135 12.51 -4.99 5.60
N ILE A 136 12.50 -5.45 6.86
CA ILE A 136 11.95 -4.71 8.00
C ILE A 136 13.06 -4.64 9.06
N PRO A 137 13.97 -3.65 8.99
CA PRO A 137 15.13 -3.58 9.89
C PRO A 137 14.78 -3.02 11.29
N ALA A 138 13.53 -3.11 11.72
CA ALA A 138 13.04 -2.56 12.99
C ALA A 138 13.85 -3.10 14.19
N ALA A 139 14.16 -4.39 14.22
CA ALA A 139 14.97 -5.02 15.27
C ALA A 139 16.40 -4.45 15.34
N LYS A 140 17.01 -4.11 14.19
CA LYS A 140 18.34 -3.48 14.13
C LYS A 140 18.34 -2.04 14.61
N LEU A 141 17.17 -1.39 14.63
CA LEU A 141 17.00 0.02 15.04
C LEU A 141 16.38 0.16 16.43
N GLY A 142 16.07 -0.94 17.12
CA GLY A 142 15.40 -0.91 18.43
C GLY A 142 13.96 -0.37 18.36
N LEU A 143 13.27 -0.54 17.23
CA LEU A 143 11.92 -0.04 17.00
C LEU A 143 10.90 -1.18 17.07
N ALA A 144 9.72 -0.90 17.63
CA ALA A 144 8.57 -1.79 17.53
C ALA A 144 7.84 -1.59 16.19
N TYR A 145 7.37 -2.69 15.59
CA TYR A 145 6.54 -2.65 14.41
C TYR A 145 5.06 -2.64 14.82
N ASN A 146 4.25 -1.86 14.12
CA ASN A 146 2.82 -1.68 14.46
C ASN A 146 2.05 -3.01 14.36
N PHE A 147 1.13 -3.25 15.30
CA PHE A 147 0.33 -4.50 15.37
C PHE A 147 -0.43 -4.79 14.08
N GLU A 148 -1.08 -3.79 13.49
CA GLU A 148 -1.85 -3.96 12.25
C GLU A 148 -0.97 -4.38 11.07
N ASN A 149 0.20 -3.77 10.94
CA ASN A 149 1.17 -4.16 9.91
C ASN A 149 1.74 -5.57 10.16
N LEU A 150 1.94 -5.95 11.43
CA LEU A 150 2.36 -7.31 11.80
C LEU A 150 1.30 -8.33 11.43
N ARG A 151 0.04 -8.04 11.71
CA ARG A 151 -1.08 -8.90 11.37
C ARG A 151 -1.15 -9.14 9.86
N GLN A 152 -1.12 -8.07 9.05
CA GLN A 152 -1.13 -8.15 7.60
C GLN A 152 0.09 -8.93 7.05
N LEU A 153 1.27 -8.71 7.62
CA LEU A 153 2.46 -9.47 7.24
C LEU A 153 2.28 -10.96 7.53
N VAL A 154 1.79 -11.32 8.73
CA VAL A 154 1.55 -12.71 9.12
C VAL A 154 0.49 -13.38 8.24
N GLU A 155 -0.56 -12.64 7.87
CA GLU A 155 -1.60 -13.14 6.96
C GLU A 155 -1.06 -13.48 5.57
N LEU A 156 -0.11 -12.70 5.05
CA LEU A 156 0.50 -12.92 3.73
C LEU A 156 1.55 -14.03 3.74
N VAL A 157 2.52 -13.94 4.67
CA VAL A 157 3.73 -14.79 4.60
C VAL A 157 3.73 -15.93 5.62
N GLY A 158 2.73 -16.00 6.48
CA GLY A 158 2.65 -16.91 7.61
C GLY A 158 3.58 -16.54 8.77
N PRO A 159 3.34 -17.11 9.98
CA PRO A 159 4.02 -16.67 11.21
C PRO A 159 5.53 -16.95 11.20
N SER A 160 5.99 -18.01 10.55
CA SER A 160 7.41 -18.37 10.53
C SER A 160 8.24 -17.39 9.69
N ASN A 161 7.79 -17.09 8.46
CA ASN A 161 8.48 -16.13 7.60
C ASN A 161 8.40 -14.70 8.16
N ALA A 162 7.27 -14.32 8.76
CA ALA A 162 7.14 -13.03 9.45
C ALA A 162 8.18 -12.90 10.57
N LYS A 163 8.33 -13.92 11.43
CA LYS A 163 9.36 -13.94 12.47
C LYS A 163 10.78 -13.87 11.88
N ARG A 164 11.07 -14.63 10.81
CA ARG A 164 12.36 -14.56 10.12
C ARG A 164 12.68 -13.13 9.70
N ILE A 165 11.76 -12.46 8.96
CA ILE A 165 11.95 -11.10 8.47
C ILE A 165 12.17 -10.11 9.64
N LEU A 166 11.34 -10.22 10.69
CA LEU A 166 11.35 -9.29 11.81
C LEU A 166 12.53 -9.49 12.77
N PHE A 167 12.89 -10.75 13.08
CA PHE A 167 13.94 -11.05 14.06
C PHE A 167 15.33 -10.81 13.50
N THR A 168 15.56 -11.17 12.23
CA THR A 168 16.85 -10.95 11.60
C THR A 168 17.02 -9.52 11.11
N GLY A 169 15.92 -8.89 10.68
CA GLY A 169 15.94 -7.59 10.00
C GLY A 169 16.75 -7.64 8.69
N ASP A 170 16.97 -8.83 8.12
CA ASP A 170 17.72 -9.00 6.89
C ASP A 170 16.87 -8.67 5.66
N MET A 171 17.57 -8.35 4.56
CA MET A 171 16.91 -8.16 3.28
C MET A 171 16.69 -9.52 2.61
N ILE A 172 15.52 -9.66 1.99
CA ILE A 172 15.19 -10.77 1.09
C ILE A 172 15.03 -10.24 -0.33
N ASP A 173 15.32 -11.06 -1.33
CA ASP A 173 15.15 -10.68 -2.73
C ASP A 173 13.71 -10.91 -3.23
N GLY A 174 13.47 -10.51 -4.50
CA GLY A 174 12.17 -10.63 -5.14
C GLY A 174 11.68 -12.07 -5.22
N ASP A 175 12.56 -13.00 -5.57
CA ASP A 175 12.21 -14.42 -5.71
C ASP A 175 11.84 -15.04 -4.36
N ASP A 176 12.58 -14.74 -3.30
CA ASP A 176 12.25 -15.16 -1.94
C ASP A 176 10.93 -14.53 -1.47
N ALA A 177 10.74 -13.23 -1.76
CA ALA A 177 9.50 -12.50 -1.42
C ALA A 177 8.28 -13.11 -2.12
N HIS A 178 8.40 -13.47 -3.39
CA HIS A 178 7.34 -14.14 -4.14
C HIS A 178 7.08 -15.55 -3.61
N ARG A 179 8.13 -16.34 -3.38
CA ARG A 179 8.03 -17.71 -2.85
C ARG A 179 7.29 -17.79 -1.51
N ILE A 180 7.44 -16.78 -0.65
CA ILE A 180 6.77 -16.74 0.67
C ILE A 180 5.40 -16.03 0.65
N GLY A 181 4.95 -15.50 -0.50
CA GLY A 181 3.67 -14.81 -0.66
C GLY A 181 3.68 -13.33 -0.28
N LEU A 182 4.87 -12.73 -0.06
CA LEU A 182 4.98 -11.27 0.15
C LEU A 182 4.74 -10.48 -1.15
N VAL A 183 5.07 -11.08 -2.30
CA VAL A 183 4.82 -10.55 -3.64
C VAL A 183 3.91 -11.52 -4.38
N ASP A 184 2.89 -11.00 -5.07
CA ASP A 184 1.90 -11.82 -5.76
C ASP A 184 2.38 -12.24 -7.16
N GLU A 185 3.03 -11.32 -7.90
CA GLU A 185 3.57 -11.60 -9.24
C GLU A 185 4.95 -10.96 -9.43
N LEU A 186 5.85 -11.71 -10.10
CA LEU A 186 7.16 -11.24 -10.55
C LEU A 186 7.23 -11.21 -12.08
N CYS A 187 7.98 -10.24 -12.60
CA CYS A 187 8.30 -10.15 -14.04
C CYS A 187 9.66 -9.45 -14.25
N ALA A 188 10.09 -9.37 -15.50
CA ALA A 188 11.23 -8.54 -15.86
C ALA A 188 10.92 -7.05 -15.64
N LEU A 189 11.95 -6.25 -15.36
CA LEU A 189 11.77 -4.83 -15.05
C LEU A 189 11.10 -4.04 -16.18
N ASP A 190 11.47 -4.35 -17.41
CA ASP A 190 10.92 -3.73 -18.64
C ASP A 190 9.47 -4.16 -18.92
N GLU A 191 9.00 -5.26 -18.35
CA GLU A 191 7.61 -5.75 -18.45
C GLU A 191 6.70 -5.28 -17.30
N LEU A 192 7.28 -4.69 -16.24
CA LEU A 192 6.57 -4.45 -14.99
C LEU A 192 5.38 -3.50 -15.16
N GLU A 193 5.55 -2.37 -15.86
CA GLU A 193 4.47 -1.39 -16.06
C GLU A 193 3.34 -1.99 -16.91
N ASP A 194 3.65 -2.67 -18.00
CA ASP A 194 2.66 -3.34 -18.85
C ASP A 194 1.90 -4.43 -18.10
N LYS A 195 2.58 -5.19 -17.25
CA LYS A 195 1.96 -6.21 -16.41
C LYS A 195 0.96 -5.61 -15.42
N VAL A 196 1.36 -4.54 -14.72
CA VAL A 196 0.50 -3.84 -13.76
C VAL A 196 -0.70 -3.21 -14.47
N LEU A 197 -0.48 -2.56 -15.62
CA LEU A 197 -1.55 -1.97 -16.43
C LEU A 197 -2.53 -3.03 -16.93
N SER A 198 -2.05 -4.19 -17.40
CA SER A 198 -2.92 -5.30 -17.81
C SER A 198 -3.86 -5.77 -16.69
N ILE A 199 -3.36 -5.83 -15.44
CA ILE A 199 -4.19 -6.19 -14.28
C ILE A 199 -5.18 -5.06 -13.96
N ALA A 200 -4.72 -3.81 -13.95
CA ALA A 200 -5.54 -2.64 -13.67
C ALA A 200 -6.68 -2.48 -14.69
N ASP A 201 -6.42 -2.71 -15.98
CA ASP A 201 -7.41 -2.67 -17.05
C ASP A 201 -8.48 -3.75 -16.87
N LYS A 202 -8.08 -4.99 -16.55
CA LYS A 202 -9.02 -6.08 -16.25
C LYS A 202 -9.93 -5.73 -15.06
N ILE A 203 -9.34 -5.16 -13.98
CA ILE A 203 -10.11 -4.71 -12.81
C ILE A 203 -11.07 -3.58 -13.19
N SER A 204 -10.58 -2.58 -13.92
CA SER A 204 -11.35 -1.38 -14.27
C SER A 204 -12.48 -1.65 -15.29
N ALA A 205 -12.39 -2.74 -16.04
CA ALA A 205 -13.42 -3.21 -16.98
C ALA A 205 -14.57 -3.95 -16.27
N ASN A 206 -14.33 -4.48 -15.07
CA ASN A 206 -15.34 -5.23 -14.33
C ASN A 206 -16.37 -4.33 -13.64
N ALA A 207 -17.49 -4.92 -13.21
CA ALA A 207 -18.54 -4.24 -12.46
C ALA A 207 -18.00 -3.71 -11.11
N PRO A 208 -17.96 -2.37 -10.90
CA PRO A 208 -17.24 -1.78 -9.76
C PRO A 208 -17.84 -2.16 -8.41
N LEU A 209 -19.15 -2.33 -8.34
CA LEU A 209 -19.81 -2.73 -7.09
C LEU A 209 -19.46 -4.17 -6.72
N THR A 210 -19.29 -5.06 -7.71
CA THR A 210 -18.85 -6.44 -7.46
C THR A 210 -17.41 -6.48 -6.97
N VAL A 211 -16.52 -5.69 -7.57
CA VAL A 211 -15.12 -5.57 -7.14
C VAL A 211 -15.04 -5.03 -5.70
N LEU A 212 -15.79 -3.96 -5.39
CA LEU A 212 -15.90 -3.42 -4.03
C LEU A 212 -16.42 -4.46 -3.04
N ALA A 213 -17.51 -5.15 -3.38
CA ALA A 213 -18.09 -6.18 -2.53
C ALA A 213 -17.10 -7.30 -2.23
N SER A 214 -16.35 -7.74 -3.24
CA SER A 214 -15.31 -8.76 -3.09
C SER A 214 -14.20 -8.31 -2.14
N LYS A 215 -13.69 -7.08 -2.31
CA LYS A 215 -12.67 -6.49 -1.43
C LYS A 215 -13.16 -6.45 0.02
N GLU A 216 -14.36 -5.93 0.26
CA GLU A 216 -14.93 -5.84 1.61
C GLU A 216 -15.20 -7.23 2.22
N THR A 217 -15.71 -8.18 1.42
CA THR A 217 -15.96 -9.54 1.90
C THR A 217 -14.67 -10.25 2.30
N VAL A 218 -13.60 -10.14 1.50
CA VAL A 218 -12.29 -10.72 1.84
C VAL A 218 -11.75 -10.13 3.15
N LYS A 219 -11.85 -8.80 3.35
CA LYS A 219 -11.47 -8.17 4.63
C LYS A 219 -12.24 -8.77 5.82
N HIS A 220 -13.53 -9.03 5.67
CA HIS A 220 -14.34 -9.63 6.72
C HIS A 220 -14.05 -11.12 6.95
N VAL A 221 -13.64 -11.86 5.92
CA VAL A 221 -13.19 -13.26 6.07
C VAL A 221 -11.93 -13.31 6.94
N LEU A 222 -11.00 -12.38 6.71
CA LEU A 222 -9.76 -12.28 7.48
C LEU A 222 -9.94 -11.73 8.91
N ARG A 223 -11.07 -11.06 9.19
CA ARG A 223 -11.38 -10.44 10.49
C ARG A 223 -12.73 -10.92 11.04
N PRO A 224 -12.85 -12.19 11.43
CA PRO A 224 -14.13 -12.75 11.89
C PRO A 224 -14.70 -12.03 13.11
N GLU A 225 -13.87 -11.40 13.94
CA GLU A 225 -14.26 -10.61 15.12
C GLU A 225 -14.98 -9.30 14.77
N ILE A 226 -14.81 -8.78 13.54
CA ILE A 226 -15.44 -7.54 13.06
C ILE A 226 -16.66 -7.85 12.16
N ARG A 227 -17.13 -9.09 12.13
CA ARG A 227 -18.23 -9.50 11.25
C ARG A 227 -19.53 -8.75 11.57
N ASP A 228 -19.80 -7.71 10.80
CA ASP A 228 -21.13 -7.14 10.69
C ASP A 228 -21.92 -7.90 9.59
N HIS A 229 -22.64 -8.94 9.99
CA HIS A 229 -23.45 -9.75 9.08
C HIS A 229 -24.53 -8.95 8.35
N GLN A 230 -25.01 -7.83 8.91
CA GLN A 230 -26.01 -6.97 8.26
C GLN A 230 -25.36 -6.18 7.13
N LYS A 231 -24.15 -5.64 7.37
CA LYS A 231 -23.38 -4.89 6.38
C LYS A 231 -22.96 -5.78 5.21
N LEU A 232 -22.52 -7.03 5.48
CA LEU A 232 -22.18 -8.00 4.46
C LEU A 232 -23.38 -8.39 3.59
N LYS A 233 -24.58 -8.57 4.19
CA LYS A 233 -25.81 -8.81 3.46
C LYS A 233 -26.18 -7.60 2.58
N ALA A 234 -26.11 -6.38 3.11
CA ALA A 234 -26.41 -5.16 2.35
C ALA A 234 -25.50 -5.04 1.10
N VAL A 235 -24.21 -5.32 1.23
CA VAL A 235 -23.26 -5.30 0.11
C VAL A 235 -23.59 -6.37 -0.92
N SER A 236 -23.96 -7.59 -0.50
CA SER A 236 -24.34 -8.70 -1.39
C SER A 236 -25.65 -8.44 -2.14
N TYR A 237 -26.61 -7.76 -1.53
CA TYR A 237 -27.92 -7.47 -2.17
C TYR A 237 -27.93 -6.23 -3.05
N THR A 238 -26.97 -5.31 -2.90
CA THR A 238 -26.90 -4.10 -3.74
C THR A 238 -26.72 -4.42 -5.23
N HIS A 239 -26.18 -5.59 -5.55
CA HIS A 239 -26.00 -6.05 -6.93
C HIS A 239 -27.28 -6.57 -7.59
N LEU A 240 -28.26 -6.99 -6.81
CA LEU A 240 -29.52 -7.56 -7.32
C LEU A 240 -30.55 -6.48 -7.71
N THR A 241 -30.31 -5.24 -7.31
CA THR A 241 -31.26 -4.11 -7.51
C THR A 241 -30.84 -3.10 -8.57
N LEU A 242 -29.65 -3.27 -9.18
CA LEU A 242 -29.19 -2.39 -10.27
C LEU A 242 -29.62 -2.96 -11.63
N PRO A 243 -30.24 -2.12 -12.50
CA PRO A 243 -30.50 -2.54 -13.87
C PRO A 243 -29.20 -2.86 -14.58
N THR A 244 -29.16 -4.02 -15.20
CA THR A 244 -28.10 -4.41 -16.14
C THR A 244 -28.26 -3.56 -17.40
N ASN A 245 -27.59 -2.42 -17.45
CA ASN A 245 -27.38 -1.64 -18.67
C ASN A 245 -25.91 -1.60 -18.97
#